data_24190e6793107f5aff68058543dbac85
#
_entry.id   24190e6793107f5aff68058543dbac85
#
_cell.length_a   1.000
_cell.length_b   1.000
_cell.length_c   1.000
_cell.angle_alpha   90.00
_cell.angle_beta   90.00
_cell.angle_gamma   90.00
#
_symmetry.space_group_name_H-M   'P 1'
#
loop_
_entity.id
_entity.type
_entity.pdbx_description
1 polymer ?
#
loop_
_entity_poly.entity_id
_entity_poly.type
_entity_poly.pdbx_seq_one_letter_code
_entity_poly.pdbx_strand_id
1 'polypeptide(L)' 'MEAVETRVAVIAIIVREGTQVAALNDLLHQYGPYIVGRMGVPYREKGVNIISVAMDAPGDVISALSGKLGRL' A
#
# COMPACT_ATOMS: atom_id res chain seq x y z
N MET A 1 -22.69 18.54 -9.41
CA MET A 1 -21.85 17.70 -8.54
C MET A 1 -20.43 17.75 -9.05
N GLU A 2 -19.52 18.14 -8.22
CA GLU A 2 -18.12 18.19 -8.59
C GLU A 2 -17.49 16.80 -8.53
N ALA A 3 -16.70 16.47 -9.54
CA ALA A 3 -15.94 15.25 -9.53
C ALA A 3 -14.77 15.39 -8.54
N VAL A 4 -14.53 14.36 -7.75
CA VAL A 4 -13.38 14.33 -6.85
C VAL A 4 -12.12 14.12 -7.68
N GLU A 5 -11.16 15.00 -7.50
CA GLU A 5 -9.87 14.87 -8.17
C GLU A 5 -9.07 13.74 -7.58
N THR A 6 -8.58 12.85 -8.44
CA THR A 6 -7.76 11.72 -8.01
C THR A 6 -6.37 11.82 -8.60
N ARG A 7 -5.45 11.11 -7.96
CA ARG A 7 -4.05 11.04 -8.39
C ARG A 7 -3.62 9.59 -8.51
N VAL A 8 -2.82 9.31 -9.51
CA VAL A 8 -2.15 8.02 -9.62
C VAL A 8 -0.89 8.06 -8.78
N ALA A 9 -0.73 7.09 -7.91
CA ALA A 9 0.41 7.03 -7.01
C ALA A 9 0.89 5.60 -6.89
N VAL A 10 2.18 5.46 -6.57
CA VAL A 10 2.79 4.17 -6.25
C VAL A 10 3.36 4.26 -4.85
N ILE A 11 2.97 3.31 -4.01
CA ILE A 11 3.54 3.18 -2.66
C ILE A 11 4.39 1.93 -2.64
N ALA A 12 5.67 2.10 -2.32
CA ALA A 12 6.59 0.99 -2.16
C ALA A 12 6.78 0.70 -0.66
N ILE A 13 6.70 -0.57 -0.30
CA ILE A 13 6.77 -1.01 1.10
C ILE A 13 7.83 -2.08 1.21
N ILE A 14 8.77 -1.90 2.14
CA ILE A 14 9.75 -2.93 2.48
C ILE A 14 9.32 -3.56 3.78
N VAL A 15 8.96 -4.83 3.73
CA VAL A 15 8.43 -5.57 4.88
C VAL A 15 9.47 -6.58 5.33
N ARG A 16 9.95 -6.45 6.56
CA ARG A 16 10.92 -7.38 7.13
C ARG A 16 10.23 -8.63 7.66
N GLU A 17 10.96 -9.71 7.73
CA GLU A 17 10.48 -10.95 8.37
C GLU A 17 10.05 -10.65 9.81
N GLY A 18 8.98 -11.30 10.24
CA GLY A 18 8.42 -11.08 11.57
C GLY A 18 7.45 -9.92 11.66
N THR A 19 7.30 -9.13 10.60
CA THR A 19 6.30 -8.08 10.54
C THR A 19 4.91 -8.68 10.43
N GLN A 20 3.91 -7.95 10.89
CA GLN A 20 2.51 -8.40 10.88
C GLN A 20 1.94 -8.36 9.47
N VAL A 21 2.22 -9.38 8.69
CA VAL A 21 1.78 -9.48 7.30
C VAL A 21 0.24 -9.50 7.19
N ALA A 22 -0.43 -10.15 8.14
CA ALA A 22 -1.88 -10.18 8.16
C ALA A 22 -2.48 -8.79 8.31
N ALA A 23 -1.92 -7.97 9.21
CA ALA A 23 -2.37 -6.60 9.40
C ALA A 23 -2.13 -5.74 8.15
N LEU A 24 -1.00 -5.94 7.50
CA LEU A 24 -0.68 -5.26 6.25
C LEU A 24 -1.69 -5.62 5.16
N ASN A 25 -1.95 -6.90 4.98
CA ASN A 25 -2.91 -7.37 3.97
C ASN A 25 -4.33 -6.88 4.24
N ASP A 26 -4.76 -6.87 5.49
CA ASP A 26 -6.07 -6.35 5.88
C ASP A 26 -6.18 -4.86 5.55
N LEU A 27 -5.13 -4.09 5.84
CA LEU A 27 -5.11 -2.67 5.54
C LEU A 27 -5.21 -2.42 4.03
N LEU A 28 -4.43 -3.14 3.24
CA LEU A 28 -4.49 -3.00 1.79
C LEU A 28 -5.85 -3.43 1.24
N HIS A 29 -6.47 -4.44 1.83
CA HIS A 29 -7.81 -4.89 1.45
C HIS A 29 -8.85 -3.78 1.68
N GLN A 30 -8.75 -3.05 2.79
CA GLN A 30 -9.66 -1.93 3.07
C GLN A 30 -9.57 -0.84 2.01
N TYR A 31 -8.41 -0.66 1.39
CA TYR A 31 -8.19 0.33 0.35
C TYR A 31 -8.34 -0.25 -1.07
N GLY A 32 -8.83 -1.49 -1.16
CA GLY A 32 -9.00 -2.19 -2.43
C GLY A 32 -9.69 -1.40 -3.53
N PRO A 33 -10.78 -0.65 -3.25
CA PRO A 33 -11.46 0.13 -4.28
C PRO A 33 -10.56 1.17 -4.97
N TYR A 34 -9.48 1.59 -4.33
CA TYR A 34 -8.55 2.58 -4.88
C TYR A 34 -7.32 1.93 -5.52
N ILE A 35 -7.12 0.64 -5.34
CA ILE A 35 -5.92 -0.05 -5.81
C ILE A 35 -6.13 -0.54 -7.23
N VAL A 36 -5.24 -0.09 -8.13
CA VAL A 36 -5.24 -0.50 -9.53
C VAL A 36 -4.54 -1.85 -9.69
N GLY A 37 -3.48 -2.06 -8.93
CA GLY A 37 -2.72 -3.30 -8.95
C GLY A 37 -1.65 -3.31 -7.88
N ARG A 38 -1.14 -4.49 -7.57
CA ARG A 38 -0.06 -4.61 -6.60
C ARG A 38 0.87 -5.75 -7.00
N MET A 39 2.12 -5.64 -6.59
CA MET A 39 3.13 -6.64 -6.84
C MET A 39 3.91 -6.90 -5.56
N GLY A 40 4.19 -8.16 -5.29
CA GLY A 40 5.02 -8.54 -4.15
C GLY A 40 6.20 -9.36 -4.63
N VAL A 41 7.40 -9.00 -4.21
CA VAL A 41 8.62 -9.70 -4.55
C VAL A 41 9.36 -10.09 -3.27
N PRO A 42 9.40 -11.38 -2.92
CA PRO A 42 10.21 -11.80 -1.79
C PRO A 42 11.69 -11.70 -2.14
N TYR A 43 12.46 -11.04 -1.28
CA TYR A 43 13.90 -10.92 -1.45
C TYR A 43 14.59 -11.58 -0.27
N ARG A 44 14.81 -12.87 -0.40
CA ARG A 44 15.26 -13.73 0.70
C ARG A 44 16.67 -13.41 1.19
N GLU A 45 17.56 -12.96 0.31
CA GLU A 45 18.92 -12.61 0.68
C GLU A 45 18.98 -11.53 1.74
N LYS A 46 17.99 -10.65 1.77
CA LYS A 46 17.90 -9.55 2.73
C LYS A 46 16.81 -9.78 3.78
N GLY A 47 16.11 -10.91 3.73
CA GLY A 47 15.04 -11.22 4.67
C GLY A 47 13.88 -10.25 4.60
N VAL A 48 13.57 -9.74 3.41
CA VAL A 48 12.49 -8.76 3.21
C VAL A 48 11.58 -9.17 2.08
N ASN A 49 10.37 -8.61 2.10
CA ASN A 49 9.45 -8.61 0.97
C ASN A 49 9.32 -7.18 0.46
N ILE A 50 9.40 -7.02 -0.85
CA ILE A 50 9.23 -5.72 -1.50
C ILE A 50 7.83 -5.70 -2.07
N ILE A 51 7.00 -4.78 -1.60
CA ILE A 51 5.61 -4.67 -2.05
C ILE A 51 5.43 -3.33 -2.72
N SER A 52 4.86 -3.34 -3.93
CA SER A 52 4.54 -2.14 -4.68
C SER A 52 3.04 -2.10 -4.94
N VAL A 53 2.41 -0.99 -4.59
CA VAL A 53 0.97 -0.81 -4.74
C VAL A 53 0.74 0.39 -5.63
N ALA A 54 0.08 0.17 -6.76
CA ALA A 54 -0.35 1.23 -7.65
C ALA A 54 -1.80 1.57 -7.32
N MET A 55 -2.10 2.84 -7.16
CA MET A 55 -3.43 3.28 -6.78
C MET A 55 -3.84 4.57 -7.50
N ASP A 56 -5.13 4.78 -7.56
CA ASP A 56 -5.73 6.00 -8.07
C ASP A 56 -6.77 6.44 -7.03
N ALA A 57 -6.50 7.54 -6.35
CA ALA A 57 -7.31 7.96 -5.21
C ALA A 57 -7.18 9.45 -4.95
N PRO A 58 -8.13 10.05 -4.22
CA PRO A 58 -7.94 11.41 -3.72
C PRO A 58 -6.67 11.52 -2.86
N GLY A 59 -6.04 12.68 -2.86
CA GLY A 59 -4.78 12.87 -2.14
C GLY A 59 -4.85 12.57 -0.66
N ASP A 60 -5.97 12.87 0.00
CA ASP A 60 -6.18 12.58 1.41
C ASP A 60 -6.24 11.07 1.69
N VAL A 61 -6.79 10.29 0.76
CA VAL A 61 -6.83 8.83 0.87
C VAL A 61 -5.42 8.25 0.75
N ILE A 62 -4.63 8.75 -0.20
CA ILE A 62 -3.24 8.32 -0.39
C ILE A 62 -2.42 8.60 0.87
N SER A 63 -2.55 9.81 1.42
CA SER A 63 -1.84 10.20 2.63
C SER A 63 -2.27 9.35 3.83
N ALA A 64 -3.56 9.06 3.95
CA ALA A 64 -4.08 8.23 5.04
C ALA A 64 -3.50 6.80 4.98
N LEU A 65 -3.49 6.19 3.81
CA LEU A 65 -2.91 4.86 3.64
C LEU A 65 -1.42 4.86 3.96
N SER A 66 -0.69 5.82 3.41
CA SER A 66 0.75 5.95 3.66
C SER A 66 1.05 6.09 5.15
N GLY A 67 0.28 6.91 5.86
CA GLY A 67 0.44 7.09 7.30
C GLY A 67 0.16 5.82 8.09
N LYS A 68 -0.89 5.09 7.74
CA LYS A 68 -1.24 3.82 8.40
C LYS A 68 -0.17 2.75 8.16
N LEU A 69 0.35 2.66 6.95
CA LEU A 69 1.43 1.73 6.61
C LEU A 69 2.69 2.02 7.41
N GLY A 70 3.00 3.29 7.61
CA GLY A 70 4.17 3.70 8.40
C GLY A 70 4.06 3.35 9.89
N ARG A 71 2.86 3.04 10.38
CA ARG A 71 2.64 2.69 11.78
C ARG A 71 2.57 1.19 12.05
N LEU A 72 2.69 0.37 11.02
CA LEU A 72 2.69 -1.08 11.18
C LEU A 72 4.02 -1.63 11.71
#